data_242b07377b8843b9d7bb14d8955333ac
#
_entry.id   242b07377b8843b9d7bb14d8955333ac
#
_cell.length_a   1.000
_cell.length_b   1.000
_cell.length_c   1.000
_cell.angle_alpha   90.00
_cell.angle_beta   90.00
_cell.angle_gamma   90.00
#
_symmetry.space_group_name_H-M   'P 1'
#
loop_
_entity.id
_entity.type
_entity.pdbx_description
1 polymer ?
#
loop_
_entity_poly.entity_id
_entity_poly.type
_entity_poly.pdbx_seq_one_letter_code
_entity_poly.pdbx_strand_id
1 'polypeptide(L)'
;MIMEPKFLHLLSCILLLFLLNPLSLFTHANSPNQLNTQRSSGMDFLKTLIGTQKGTTSKGISQLKKYLSHFGYMNHKNNTILTHQTDDFFDDNLELAIKSYQTFFKLKVNGIMDANIVAKMSHPRCGVPDSFNLNRSHKLYLRIPTLASHYTFFPGEPKWPPTKRSLTYSFPLGGPTNVNSSILHATQIWASVTPFRFSYRTNYDQADIKISFQYRDHGDGYPFDGPGGILAHAFAPSDGRLHFDGDERWVDGVTLGAFDMQTVGLHELGHVLGLGHTNDTGAIMYPYIGDGLRKVLGQDDINGIKALYQF
;
A
#
# COMPACT_ATOMS: atom_id res chain seq x y z
N MET A 1 -62.12 34.40 -32.52
CA MET A 1 -61.48 33.09 -32.48
C MET A 1 -61.56 32.61 -31.03
N ILE A 2 -62.52 31.71 -30.79
CA ILE A 2 -62.96 31.31 -29.45
C ILE A 2 -61.98 30.19 -28.97
N MET A 3 -61.24 30.39 -27.87
CA MET A 3 -60.38 29.37 -27.28
C MET A 3 -61.23 28.33 -26.52
N GLU A 4 -60.99 27.07 -26.83
CA GLU A 4 -61.75 25.92 -26.26
C GLU A 4 -61.39 25.73 -24.74
N PRO A 5 -62.35 25.25 -23.92
CA PRO A 5 -62.23 25.21 -22.47
C PRO A 5 -61.55 23.95 -21.93
N LYS A 6 -60.59 23.34 -22.65
CA LYS A 6 -59.93 22.10 -22.21
C LYS A 6 -58.69 22.32 -21.32
N PHE A 7 -58.22 23.53 -21.15
CA PHE A 7 -57.02 23.82 -20.34
C PHE A 7 -57.31 24.10 -18.86
N LEU A 8 -58.53 24.28 -18.47
CA LEU A 8 -58.88 24.65 -17.09
C LEU A 8 -59.06 23.46 -16.14
N HIS A 9 -59.23 22.24 -16.66
CA HIS A 9 -59.36 21.04 -15.83
C HIS A 9 -58.05 20.38 -15.43
N LEU A 10 -56.92 20.70 -16.08
CA LEU A 10 -55.61 20.12 -15.76
C LEU A 10 -54.92 20.81 -14.56
N LEU A 11 -55.24 22.09 -14.33
CA LEU A 11 -54.68 22.80 -13.17
C LEU A 11 -55.39 22.50 -11.83
N SER A 12 -56.66 22.04 -11.89
CA SER A 12 -57.42 21.72 -10.68
C SER A 12 -57.07 20.37 -10.07
N CYS A 13 -56.52 19.41 -10.86
CA CYS A 13 -56.09 18.11 -10.34
C CYS A 13 -54.70 18.12 -9.71
N ILE A 14 -53.86 19.09 -10.04
CA ILE A 14 -52.51 19.18 -9.47
C ILE A 14 -52.53 19.85 -8.07
N LEU A 15 -53.53 20.72 -7.80
CA LEU A 15 -53.64 21.40 -6.51
C LEU A 15 -54.28 20.53 -5.40
N LEU A 16 -54.98 19.46 -5.75
CA LEU A 16 -55.61 18.55 -4.78
C LEU A 16 -54.69 17.40 -4.32
N LEU A 17 -53.55 17.17 -4.95
CA LEU A 17 -52.59 16.14 -4.57
C LEU A 17 -51.60 16.60 -3.47
N PHE A 18 -51.58 17.90 -3.12
CA PHE A 18 -50.73 18.43 -2.07
C PHE A 18 -51.35 18.49 -0.67
N LEU A 19 -52.64 18.16 -0.52
CA LEU A 19 -53.34 18.29 0.77
C LEU A 19 -53.59 16.95 1.50
N LEU A 20 -53.06 15.83 1.00
CA LEU A 20 -53.23 14.51 1.62
C LEU A 20 -51.89 13.81 1.99
N ASN A 21 -50.84 14.56 2.32
CA ASN A 21 -49.72 13.98 2.99
C ASN A 21 -49.94 14.02 4.50
N PRO A 22 -50.17 12.90 5.18
CA PRO A 22 -50.12 12.87 6.63
C PRO A 22 -48.68 13.19 7.07
N LEU A 23 -48.54 14.15 7.98
CA LEU A 23 -47.32 14.39 8.75
C LEU A 23 -46.82 13.03 9.28
N SER A 24 -45.88 12.42 8.64
CA SER A 24 -45.11 11.33 9.25
C SER A 24 -44.25 11.93 10.36
N LEU A 25 -44.73 11.77 11.59
CA LEU A 25 -43.93 11.89 12.79
C LEU A 25 -42.65 11.05 12.59
N PHE A 26 -41.51 11.72 12.36
CA PHE A 26 -40.21 11.08 12.49
C PHE A 26 -40.05 10.66 13.93
N THR A 27 -40.47 9.46 14.27
CA THR A 27 -39.98 8.78 15.46
C THR A 27 -38.50 8.57 15.19
N HIS A 28 -37.65 9.24 15.98
CA HIS A 28 -36.25 8.87 16.12
C HIS A 28 -36.21 7.41 16.60
N ALA A 29 -36.16 6.48 15.66
CA ALA A 29 -35.65 5.15 15.96
C ALA A 29 -34.20 5.35 16.32
N ASN A 30 -33.87 5.23 17.59
CA ASN A 30 -32.48 5.04 18.03
C ASN A 30 -31.93 3.87 17.25
N SER A 31 -31.10 4.16 16.27
CA SER A 31 -30.27 3.15 15.62
C SER A 31 -29.50 2.43 16.75
N PRO A 32 -29.57 1.09 16.81
CA PRO A 32 -28.73 0.37 17.76
C PRO A 32 -27.31 0.79 17.48
N ASN A 33 -26.58 1.19 18.53
CA ASN A 33 -25.16 1.44 18.54
C ASN A 33 -24.50 0.41 17.62
N GLN A 34 -24.09 0.84 16.43
CA GLN A 34 -23.06 0.12 15.71
C GLN A 34 -21.85 0.15 16.66
N LEU A 35 -21.61 -0.96 17.33
CA LEU A 35 -20.33 -1.20 17.95
C LEU A 35 -19.32 -1.01 16.82
N ASN A 36 -18.70 0.16 16.85
CA ASN A 36 -17.50 0.43 16.12
C ASN A 36 -16.45 -0.47 16.77
N THR A 37 -16.44 -1.74 16.44
CA THR A 37 -15.32 -2.64 16.73
C THR A 37 -14.19 -2.11 15.85
N GLN A 38 -13.52 -1.11 16.40
CA GLN A 38 -12.25 -0.61 15.89
C GLN A 38 -11.35 -1.84 15.90
N ARG A 39 -11.19 -2.46 14.71
CA ARG A 39 -10.26 -3.59 14.54
C ARG A 39 -8.91 -3.06 15.00
N SER A 40 -8.40 -3.63 16.08
CA SER A 40 -7.06 -3.37 16.58
C SER A 40 -6.09 -3.70 15.46
N SER A 41 -5.46 -2.70 14.87
CA SER A 41 -4.40 -2.93 13.90
C SER A 41 -3.16 -3.40 14.66
N GLY A 42 -2.35 -4.28 14.06
CA GLY A 42 -1.07 -4.69 14.62
C GLY A 42 -0.13 -3.53 14.97
N MET A 43 -0.46 -2.31 14.50
CA MET A 43 0.31 -1.08 14.69
C MET A 43 -0.14 -0.20 15.88
N ASP A 44 -1.16 -0.62 16.65
CA ASP A 44 -1.67 0.19 17.79
C ASP A 44 -0.60 0.45 18.87
N PHE A 45 0.40 -0.43 19.01
CA PHE A 45 1.52 -0.24 19.93
C PHE A 45 2.30 1.06 19.64
N LEU A 46 2.34 1.55 18.40
CA LEU A 46 3.04 2.78 18.04
C LEU A 46 2.54 4.00 18.80
N LYS A 47 1.25 4.04 19.13
CA LYS A 47 0.63 5.14 19.88
C LYS A 47 1.21 5.27 21.29
N THR A 48 1.64 4.15 21.89
CA THR A 48 2.26 4.15 23.24
C THR A 48 3.70 4.67 23.21
N LEU A 49 4.30 4.81 22.04
CA LEU A 49 5.68 5.25 21.85
C LEU A 49 5.80 6.76 21.57
N ILE A 50 4.68 7.49 21.51
CA ILE A 50 4.73 8.94 21.26
C ILE A 50 5.57 9.62 22.35
N GLY A 51 6.54 10.43 21.92
CA GLY A 51 7.46 11.16 22.80
C GLY A 51 8.72 10.38 23.18
N THR A 52 8.82 9.07 22.85
CA THR A 52 10.04 8.31 23.11
C THR A 52 11.20 8.77 22.23
N GLN A 53 12.38 8.74 22.81
CA GLN A 53 13.64 9.17 22.18
C GLN A 53 14.82 8.40 22.78
N LYS A 54 16.00 8.56 22.23
CA LYS A 54 17.23 7.95 22.72
C LYS A 54 17.38 8.05 24.23
N GLY A 55 17.72 6.94 24.86
CA GLY A 55 17.91 6.80 26.30
C GLY A 55 16.63 6.41 27.06
N THR A 56 15.48 6.31 26.39
CA THR A 56 14.23 5.86 27.04
C THR A 56 14.07 4.35 26.96
N THR A 57 13.39 3.76 27.93
CA THR A 57 12.90 2.37 27.91
C THR A 57 11.39 2.40 27.91
N SER A 58 10.75 1.75 26.92
CA SER A 58 9.29 1.71 26.82
C SER A 58 8.83 0.44 26.12
N LYS A 59 7.79 -0.20 26.67
CA LYS A 59 7.17 -1.38 26.05
C LYS A 59 6.76 -1.06 24.61
N GLY A 60 7.17 -1.92 23.65
CA GLY A 60 6.90 -1.77 22.24
C GLY A 60 8.08 -1.24 21.42
N ILE A 61 9.17 -0.78 22.04
CA ILE A 61 10.39 -0.39 21.32
C ILE A 61 10.96 -1.59 20.55
N SER A 62 10.94 -2.77 21.12
CA SER A 62 11.37 -3.99 20.41
C SER A 62 10.52 -4.28 19.16
N GLN A 63 9.22 -3.99 19.19
CA GLN A 63 8.35 -4.09 18.01
C GLN A 63 8.68 -3.01 16.97
N LEU A 64 8.96 -1.76 17.42
CA LEU A 64 9.42 -0.69 16.53
C LEU A 64 10.75 -1.03 15.86
N LYS A 65 11.70 -1.62 16.59
CA LYS A 65 12.97 -2.10 16.01
C LYS A 65 12.72 -3.15 14.93
N LYS A 66 11.82 -4.10 15.16
CA LYS A 66 11.42 -5.10 14.15
C LYS A 66 10.79 -4.45 12.91
N TYR A 67 9.87 -3.51 13.12
CA TYR A 67 9.25 -2.73 12.04
C TYR A 67 10.31 -2.03 11.18
N LEU A 68 11.18 -1.25 11.79
CA LEU A 68 12.23 -0.51 11.08
C LEU A 68 13.25 -1.45 10.41
N SER A 69 13.53 -2.61 11.01
CA SER A 69 14.37 -3.64 10.40
C SER A 69 13.71 -4.26 9.17
N HIS A 70 12.42 -4.58 9.24
CA HIS A 70 11.65 -5.14 8.13
C HIS A 70 11.68 -4.20 6.92
N PHE A 71 11.49 -2.90 7.14
CA PHE A 71 11.49 -1.91 6.07
C PHE A 71 12.88 -1.38 5.67
N GLY A 72 13.96 -1.99 6.19
CA GLY A 72 15.33 -1.71 5.75
C GLY A 72 15.98 -0.50 6.39
N TYR A 73 15.45 0.04 7.49
CA TYR A 73 16.03 1.18 8.22
C TYR A 73 17.03 0.77 9.30
N MET A 74 17.05 -0.51 9.70
CA MET A 74 18.01 -1.06 10.67
C MET A 74 18.80 -2.22 10.08
N ASN A 75 20.10 -2.30 10.39
CA ASN A 75 20.99 -3.37 9.92
C ASN A 75 20.92 -4.62 10.78
N HIS A 76 20.85 -5.79 10.13
CA HIS A 76 20.91 -7.10 10.78
C HIS A 76 22.34 -7.69 10.93
N LYS A 77 23.39 -7.01 10.42
CA LYS A 77 24.68 -7.67 10.14
C LYS A 77 25.72 -7.68 11.25
N ASN A 78 25.50 -7.04 12.38
CA ASN A 78 26.44 -7.18 13.50
C ASN A 78 25.82 -8.10 14.56
N ASN A 79 26.37 -9.31 14.72
CA ASN A 79 25.94 -10.31 15.72
C ASN A 79 25.87 -9.79 17.16
N THR A 80 26.53 -8.68 17.48
CA THR A 80 26.41 -7.95 18.75
C THR A 80 25.11 -7.14 18.86
N ILE A 81 24.39 -6.88 17.73
CA ILE A 81 23.17 -6.06 17.68
C ILE A 81 21.91 -6.92 17.91
N LEU A 82 21.97 -8.25 17.67
CA LEU A 82 20.84 -9.14 17.87
C LEU A 82 20.30 -9.14 19.32
N THR A 83 21.18 -8.93 20.30
CA THR A 83 20.78 -8.85 21.72
C THR A 83 20.02 -7.57 22.03
N HIS A 84 20.24 -6.48 21.30
CA HIS A 84 19.54 -5.19 21.50
C HIS A 84 18.28 -5.03 20.63
N GLN A 85 18.06 -5.86 19.62
CA GLN A 85 16.86 -5.80 18.79
C GLN A 85 15.59 -6.28 19.51
N THR A 86 15.75 -7.06 20.54
CA THR A 86 14.63 -7.63 21.31
C THR A 86 14.36 -6.91 22.62
N ASP A 87 15.19 -5.93 22.97
CA ASP A 87 14.99 -5.11 24.18
C ASP A 87 14.14 -3.87 23.89
N ASP A 88 13.48 -3.39 24.92
CA ASP A 88 12.66 -2.19 24.90
C ASP A 88 13.44 -0.89 25.19
N PHE A 89 14.77 -0.88 24.98
CA PHE A 89 15.63 0.27 25.15
C PHE A 89 15.84 1.01 23.81
N PHE A 90 15.68 2.33 23.84
CA PHE A 90 15.90 3.22 22.69
C PHE A 90 17.39 3.59 22.59
N ASP A 91 18.14 2.85 21.77
CA ASP A 91 19.57 3.00 21.56
C ASP A 91 19.92 3.95 20.39
N ASP A 92 21.23 4.15 20.15
CA ASP A 92 21.75 4.95 19.04
C ASP A 92 21.33 4.43 17.67
N ASN A 93 21.26 3.10 17.51
CA ASN A 93 20.90 2.49 16.24
C ASN A 93 19.43 2.75 15.90
N LEU A 94 18.56 2.71 16.91
CA LEU A 94 17.14 3.04 16.72
C LEU A 94 16.97 4.53 16.40
N GLU A 95 17.72 5.43 17.04
CA GLU A 95 17.68 6.87 16.70
C GLU A 95 18.08 7.10 15.24
N LEU A 96 19.15 6.45 14.76
CA LEU A 96 19.59 6.54 13.37
C LEU A 96 18.54 5.98 12.40
N ALA A 97 17.92 4.86 12.74
CA ALA A 97 16.86 4.26 11.92
C ALA A 97 15.64 5.18 11.80
N ILE A 98 15.22 5.80 12.91
CA ILE A 98 14.13 6.78 12.91
C ILE A 98 14.49 8.00 12.08
N LYS A 99 15.69 8.56 12.21
CA LYS A 99 16.15 9.68 11.38
C LYS A 99 16.17 9.33 9.89
N SER A 100 16.56 8.10 9.55
CA SER A 100 16.53 7.61 8.16
C SER A 100 15.11 7.50 7.62
N TYR A 101 14.18 6.96 8.41
CA TYR A 101 12.76 6.91 8.09
C TYR A 101 12.18 8.34 7.90
N GLN A 102 12.44 9.24 8.85
CA GLN A 102 12.00 10.63 8.79
C GLN A 102 12.53 11.32 7.52
N THR A 103 13.79 11.06 7.14
CA THR A 103 14.39 11.60 5.92
C THR A 103 13.68 11.07 4.67
N PHE A 104 13.46 9.77 4.57
CA PHE A 104 12.79 9.15 3.43
C PHE A 104 11.39 9.72 3.23
N PHE A 105 10.62 9.87 4.31
CA PHE A 105 9.24 10.37 4.24
C PHE A 105 9.13 11.89 4.36
N LYS A 106 10.24 12.64 4.28
CA LYS A 106 10.29 14.11 4.35
C LYS A 106 9.63 14.67 5.63
N LEU A 107 9.74 13.92 6.73
CA LEU A 107 9.32 14.36 8.06
C LEU A 107 10.41 15.20 8.73
N LYS A 108 10.09 15.85 9.87
CA LYS A 108 11.10 16.54 10.69
C LYS A 108 12.12 15.53 11.20
N VAL A 109 13.38 15.66 10.80
CA VAL A 109 14.48 14.74 11.16
C VAL A 109 15.01 15.13 12.53
N ASN A 110 14.46 14.52 13.59
CA ASN A 110 14.84 14.77 14.99
C ASN A 110 15.17 13.50 15.78
N GLY A 111 14.88 12.31 15.23
CA GLY A 111 15.10 11.03 15.91
C GLY A 111 14.10 10.73 17.03
N ILE A 112 12.99 11.46 17.10
CA ILE A 112 11.96 11.33 18.13
C ILE A 112 10.73 10.67 17.52
N MET A 113 10.06 9.79 18.27
CA MET A 113 8.76 9.23 17.92
C MET A 113 7.66 10.26 18.22
N ASP A 114 7.55 11.30 17.40
CA ASP A 114 6.47 12.28 17.53
C ASP A 114 5.14 11.78 16.92
N ALA A 115 4.06 12.53 17.12
CA ALA A 115 2.75 12.15 16.62
C ALA A 115 2.70 12.00 15.09
N ASN A 116 3.51 12.76 14.33
CA ASN A 116 3.52 12.71 12.86
C ASN A 116 4.16 11.41 12.35
N ILE A 117 5.30 11.00 12.95
CA ILE A 117 5.93 9.73 12.56
C ILE A 117 5.04 8.54 12.93
N VAL A 118 4.42 8.56 14.12
CA VAL A 118 3.48 7.51 14.56
C VAL A 118 2.28 7.45 13.62
N ALA A 119 1.66 8.58 13.30
CA ALA A 119 0.57 8.63 12.34
C ALA A 119 0.99 8.05 10.99
N LYS A 120 2.19 8.41 10.47
CA LYS A 120 2.70 7.89 9.20
C LYS A 120 2.91 6.38 9.25
N MET A 121 3.56 5.84 10.28
CA MET A 121 3.81 4.40 10.43
C MET A 121 2.53 3.57 10.59
N SER A 122 1.46 4.19 11.11
CA SER A 122 0.17 3.51 11.32
C SER A 122 -0.69 3.39 10.05
N HIS A 123 -0.29 4.01 8.94
CA HIS A 123 -1.03 3.87 7.69
C HIS A 123 -0.75 2.51 7.02
N PRO A 124 -1.76 1.92 6.36
CA PRO A 124 -1.57 0.71 5.55
C PRO A 124 -0.55 0.92 4.43
N ARG A 125 0.23 -0.13 4.15
CA ARG A 125 1.35 -0.01 3.22
C ARG A 125 1.73 -1.33 2.53
N CYS A 126 2.55 -1.23 1.50
CA CYS A 126 3.27 -2.35 0.91
C CYS A 126 4.33 -2.90 1.87
N GLY A 127 4.50 -4.22 1.90
CA GLY A 127 5.44 -4.94 2.75
C GLY A 127 6.89 -4.98 2.24
N VAL A 128 7.14 -4.54 1.01
CA VAL A 128 8.51 -4.46 0.46
C VAL A 128 9.34 -3.43 1.24
N PRO A 129 10.63 -3.69 1.52
CA PRO A 129 11.50 -2.69 2.16
C PRO A 129 11.64 -1.40 1.36
N ASP A 130 11.70 -0.25 2.07
CA ASP A 130 11.91 1.07 1.45
C ASP A 130 13.39 1.30 1.09
N SER A 131 14.30 0.69 1.84
CA SER A 131 15.74 0.87 1.69
C SER A 131 16.46 -0.47 1.74
N PHE A 132 17.30 -0.70 0.73
CA PHE A 132 18.12 -1.92 0.63
C PHE A 132 19.62 -1.67 0.91
N ASN A 133 20.05 -0.43 1.20
CA ASN A 133 21.44 0.01 1.13
C ASN A 133 22.15 0.22 2.47
N LEU A 134 21.83 -0.52 3.52
CA LEU A 134 22.50 -0.36 4.82
C LEU A 134 23.90 -1.02 4.91
N ASN A 135 24.48 -1.53 3.81
CA ASN A 135 25.69 -2.34 3.83
C ASN A 135 27.01 -1.61 3.50
N ARG A 136 27.04 -0.31 3.32
CA ARG A 136 28.30 0.43 3.13
C ARG A 136 28.54 1.39 4.28
N SER A 137 29.62 1.05 5.04
CA SER A 137 30.29 1.87 6.06
C SER A 137 29.81 3.33 6.16
N HIS A 138 29.09 3.66 7.22
CA HIS A 138 28.79 4.99 7.80
C HIS A 138 28.54 6.21 6.86
N LYS A 139 28.55 6.04 5.56
CA LYS A 139 27.95 6.99 4.63
C LYS A 139 26.57 6.47 4.29
N LEU A 140 25.58 7.11 4.88
CA LEU A 140 24.18 7.11 4.43
C LEU A 140 24.17 7.60 2.97
N TYR A 141 24.50 6.71 2.04
CA TYR A 141 24.04 6.86 0.67
C TYR A 141 22.58 6.38 0.63
N LEU A 142 21.70 7.14 1.30
CA LEU A 142 20.51 7.53 0.57
C LEU A 142 21.10 8.02 -0.77
N ARG A 143 20.90 7.30 -1.86
CA ARG A 143 20.89 7.99 -3.15
C ARG A 143 19.83 9.06 -2.93
N ILE A 144 20.31 10.25 -2.52
CA ILE A 144 19.48 11.45 -2.58
C ILE A 144 19.10 11.46 -4.04
N PRO A 145 17.81 11.31 -4.38
CA PRO A 145 17.41 11.41 -5.75
C PRO A 145 18.03 12.69 -6.27
N THR A 146 18.77 12.61 -7.36
CA THR A 146 19.15 13.84 -8.07
C THR A 146 17.87 14.66 -8.18
N LEU A 147 17.94 15.97 -8.05
CA LEU A 147 16.81 16.92 -7.95
C LEU A 147 15.63 16.68 -8.92
N ALA A 148 15.68 15.64 -9.76
CA ALA A 148 14.75 15.35 -10.85
C ALA A 148 14.07 13.96 -10.78
N SER A 149 14.49 13.01 -9.94
CA SER A 149 13.87 11.68 -9.88
C SER A 149 13.83 11.14 -8.46
N HIS A 150 12.68 10.56 -8.07
CA HIS A 150 12.47 9.98 -6.74
C HIS A 150 12.41 8.46 -6.76
N TYR A 151 12.30 7.82 -7.95
CA TYR A 151 12.25 6.37 -8.10
C TYR A 151 13.51 5.69 -7.59
N THR A 152 13.36 4.48 -7.09
CA THR A 152 14.43 3.60 -6.66
C THR A 152 14.32 2.24 -7.33
N PHE A 153 15.37 1.43 -7.20
CA PHE A 153 15.40 0.05 -7.68
C PHE A 153 15.82 -0.89 -6.55
N PHE A 154 15.51 -2.16 -6.70
CA PHE A 154 16.09 -3.20 -5.86
C PHE A 154 17.61 -3.26 -6.01
N PRO A 155 18.36 -3.76 -4.99
CA PRO A 155 19.80 -3.94 -5.08
C PRO A 155 20.20 -4.79 -6.29
N GLY A 156 21.17 -4.32 -7.06
CA GLY A 156 21.60 -5.00 -8.27
C GLY A 156 20.72 -4.75 -9.49
N GLU A 157 19.68 -3.92 -9.34
CA GLU A 157 18.77 -3.52 -10.43
C GLU A 157 18.23 -4.73 -11.21
N PRO A 158 17.62 -5.73 -10.53
CA PRO A 158 17.09 -6.93 -11.17
C PRO A 158 16.00 -6.54 -12.15
N LYS A 159 16.04 -7.18 -13.32
CA LYS A 159 15.09 -6.94 -14.41
C LYS A 159 14.85 -8.19 -15.24
N TRP A 160 13.69 -8.26 -15.87
CA TRP A 160 13.42 -9.32 -16.84
C TRP A 160 14.42 -9.26 -17.98
N PRO A 161 14.90 -10.40 -18.50
CA PRO A 161 15.84 -10.43 -19.62
C PRO A 161 15.31 -9.64 -20.83
N PRO A 162 16.18 -8.98 -21.62
CA PRO A 162 15.76 -8.19 -22.78
C PRO A 162 14.95 -8.98 -23.81
N THR A 163 15.15 -10.30 -23.87
CA THR A 163 14.41 -11.23 -24.72
C THR A 163 13.02 -11.60 -24.18
N LYS A 164 12.75 -11.33 -22.90
CA LYS A 164 11.48 -11.66 -22.23
C LYS A 164 10.55 -10.45 -22.23
N ARG A 165 9.84 -10.21 -23.34
CA ARG A 165 8.89 -9.11 -23.50
C ARG A 165 7.43 -9.51 -23.23
N SER A 166 7.15 -10.80 -23.18
CA SER A 166 5.82 -11.33 -22.84
C SER A 166 5.89 -12.01 -21.50
N LEU A 167 5.13 -11.50 -20.54
CA LEU A 167 5.01 -12.01 -19.18
C LEU A 167 3.63 -12.65 -19.01
N THR A 168 3.60 -13.85 -18.47
CA THR A 168 2.35 -14.52 -18.13
C THR A 168 2.06 -14.34 -16.66
N TYR A 169 0.79 -14.15 -16.29
CA TYR A 169 0.36 -14.11 -14.89
C TYR A 169 -0.73 -15.13 -14.61
N SER A 170 -0.83 -15.60 -13.37
CA SER A 170 -1.80 -16.59 -12.97
C SER A 170 -2.18 -16.46 -11.51
N PHE A 171 -3.34 -17.04 -11.18
CA PHE A 171 -3.85 -17.23 -9.83
C PHE A 171 -3.98 -18.73 -9.53
N PRO A 172 -3.86 -19.17 -8.27
CA PRO A 172 -4.13 -20.55 -7.90
C PRO A 172 -5.61 -20.90 -8.13
N LEU A 173 -5.88 -22.16 -8.39
CA LEU A 173 -7.26 -22.67 -8.54
C LEU A 173 -8.08 -22.38 -7.27
N GLY A 174 -9.31 -21.88 -7.47
CA GLY A 174 -10.21 -21.54 -6.36
C GLY A 174 -9.95 -20.18 -5.73
N GLY A 175 -9.00 -19.39 -6.25
CA GLY A 175 -8.80 -18.00 -5.83
C GLY A 175 -9.99 -17.09 -6.15
N PRO A 176 -10.06 -15.89 -5.53
CA PRO A 176 -11.17 -14.96 -5.74
C PRO A 176 -11.27 -14.53 -7.21
N THR A 177 -12.43 -14.77 -7.83
CA THR A 177 -12.65 -14.45 -9.26
C THR A 177 -12.89 -12.96 -9.52
N ASN A 178 -13.32 -12.22 -8.51
CA ASN A 178 -13.62 -10.78 -8.59
C ASN A 178 -12.39 -9.88 -8.71
N VAL A 179 -11.17 -10.44 -8.50
CA VAL A 179 -9.91 -9.67 -8.59
C VAL A 179 -9.26 -9.73 -9.97
N ASN A 180 -9.72 -10.63 -10.83
CA ASN A 180 -9.11 -10.84 -12.16
C ASN A 180 -9.20 -9.59 -13.04
N SER A 181 -10.31 -8.84 -12.99
CA SER A 181 -10.49 -7.59 -13.73
C SER A 181 -9.52 -6.50 -13.26
N SER A 182 -9.36 -6.34 -11.95
CA SER A 182 -8.47 -5.34 -11.37
C SER A 182 -7.01 -5.58 -11.76
N ILE A 183 -6.55 -6.84 -11.71
CA ILE A 183 -5.19 -7.21 -12.11
C ILE A 183 -5.00 -7.10 -13.63
N LEU A 184 -6.00 -7.47 -14.42
CA LEU A 184 -5.97 -7.26 -15.88
C LEU A 184 -5.78 -5.77 -16.20
N HIS A 185 -6.55 -4.87 -15.56
CA HIS A 185 -6.40 -3.44 -15.75
C HIS A 185 -5.01 -2.93 -15.30
N ALA A 186 -4.49 -3.39 -14.16
CA ALA A 186 -3.16 -3.04 -13.69
C ALA A 186 -2.07 -3.47 -14.68
N THR A 187 -2.17 -4.69 -15.26
CA THR A 187 -1.23 -5.14 -16.30
C THR A 187 -1.34 -4.32 -17.59
N GLN A 188 -2.54 -3.91 -17.99
CA GLN A 188 -2.75 -3.05 -19.16
C GLN A 188 -2.14 -1.66 -18.97
N ILE A 189 -2.24 -1.10 -17.75
CA ILE A 189 -1.63 0.19 -17.42
C ILE A 189 -0.11 0.11 -17.56
N TRP A 190 0.55 -0.90 -16.98
CA TRP A 190 2.00 -1.09 -17.18
C TRP A 190 2.37 -1.38 -18.63
N ALA A 191 1.57 -2.17 -19.35
CA ALA A 191 1.79 -2.44 -20.78
C ALA A 191 1.73 -1.17 -21.64
N SER A 192 0.93 -0.18 -21.27
CA SER A 192 0.80 1.07 -22.02
C SER A 192 2.06 1.98 -21.96
N VAL A 193 2.92 1.78 -20.94
CA VAL A 193 4.12 2.62 -20.72
C VAL A 193 5.42 1.83 -20.76
N THR A 194 5.37 0.53 -21.08
CA THR A 194 6.53 -0.37 -21.14
C THR A 194 6.49 -1.21 -22.42
N PRO A 195 7.61 -1.80 -22.82
CA PRO A 195 7.61 -2.77 -23.92
C PRO A 195 7.07 -4.16 -23.55
N PHE A 196 6.55 -4.34 -22.33
CA PHE A 196 6.00 -5.61 -21.88
C PHE A 196 4.57 -5.83 -22.37
N ARG A 197 4.25 -7.10 -22.59
CA ARG A 197 2.90 -7.61 -22.83
C ARG A 197 2.58 -8.61 -21.75
N PHE A 198 1.36 -8.55 -21.23
CA PHE A 198 0.90 -9.45 -20.18
C PHE A 198 -0.24 -10.31 -20.70
N SER A 199 -0.24 -11.58 -20.31
CA SER A 199 -1.33 -12.50 -20.65
C SER A 199 -1.62 -13.45 -19.51
N TYR A 200 -2.90 -13.74 -19.29
CA TYR A 200 -3.31 -14.73 -18.31
C TYR A 200 -2.91 -16.14 -18.77
N ARG A 201 -2.47 -16.97 -17.83
CA ARG A 201 -2.15 -18.38 -18.02
C ARG A 201 -2.89 -19.21 -16.99
N THR A 202 -3.47 -20.34 -17.43
CA THR A 202 -4.23 -21.24 -16.52
C THR A 202 -3.34 -22.07 -15.60
N ASN A 203 -2.11 -22.39 -16.04
CA ASN A 203 -1.17 -23.15 -15.22
C ASN A 203 -0.36 -22.19 -14.34
N TYR A 204 -0.70 -22.17 -13.04
CA TYR A 204 -0.10 -21.30 -12.03
C TYR A 204 1.42 -21.52 -11.90
N ASP A 205 1.87 -22.78 -11.84
CA ASP A 205 3.28 -23.10 -11.60
C ASP A 205 4.20 -22.66 -12.76
N GLN A 206 3.63 -22.56 -13.96
CA GLN A 206 4.35 -22.15 -15.17
C GLN A 206 4.19 -20.66 -15.50
N ALA A 207 3.44 -19.89 -14.70
CA ALA A 207 3.33 -18.45 -14.89
C ALA A 207 4.62 -17.74 -14.45
N ASP A 208 4.94 -16.65 -15.16
CA ASP A 208 6.05 -15.77 -14.80
C ASP A 208 5.74 -14.95 -13.55
N ILE A 209 4.48 -14.53 -13.41
CA ILE A 209 3.97 -13.76 -12.28
C ILE A 209 2.92 -14.62 -11.57
N LYS A 210 3.21 -14.98 -10.32
CA LYS A 210 2.38 -15.85 -9.50
C LYS A 210 1.68 -15.03 -8.44
N ILE A 211 0.39 -14.81 -8.61
CA ILE A 211 -0.42 -13.92 -7.76
C ILE A 211 -1.28 -14.78 -6.84
N SER A 212 -1.20 -14.53 -5.53
CA SER A 212 -2.01 -15.28 -4.56
C SER A 212 -2.42 -14.42 -3.37
N PHE A 213 -3.45 -14.86 -2.64
CA PHE A 213 -3.80 -14.36 -1.33
C PHE A 213 -3.17 -15.25 -0.29
N GLN A 214 -2.48 -14.63 0.66
CA GLN A 214 -1.77 -15.32 1.74
C GLN A 214 -2.23 -14.76 3.09
N TYR A 215 -1.98 -15.51 4.16
CA TYR A 215 -2.40 -15.14 5.51
C TYR A 215 -1.23 -15.31 6.46
N ARG A 216 -1.00 -14.32 7.30
CA ARG A 216 -0.01 -14.39 8.39
C ARG A 216 1.36 -14.88 7.90
N ASP A 217 1.98 -15.82 8.64
CA ASP A 217 3.21 -16.46 8.18
C ASP A 217 2.87 -17.53 7.13
N HIS A 218 3.36 -17.32 5.92
CA HIS A 218 3.13 -18.19 4.76
C HIS A 218 4.43 -18.70 4.15
N GLY A 219 5.54 -18.64 4.93
CA GLY A 219 6.78 -19.37 4.65
C GLY A 219 7.72 -18.69 3.66
N ASP A 220 7.50 -17.44 3.26
CA ASP A 220 8.37 -16.68 2.36
C ASP A 220 9.31 -15.69 3.07
N GLY A 221 9.22 -15.61 4.40
CA GLY A 221 10.00 -14.71 5.24
C GLY A 221 9.43 -13.31 5.42
N TYR A 222 8.25 -13.02 4.83
CA TYR A 222 7.56 -11.74 4.89
C TYR A 222 6.11 -11.93 5.37
N PRO A 223 5.89 -12.25 6.65
CA PRO A 223 4.54 -12.53 7.16
C PRO A 223 3.64 -11.31 7.08
N PHE A 224 2.35 -11.54 6.84
CA PHE A 224 1.32 -10.53 6.99
C PHE A 224 0.91 -10.33 8.44
N ASP A 225 0.44 -9.14 8.77
CA ASP A 225 0.07 -8.72 10.13
C ASP A 225 -1.45 -8.70 10.39
N GLY A 226 -2.24 -9.01 9.36
CA GLY A 226 -3.70 -9.03 9.39
C GLY A 226 -4.31 -7.67 9.10
N PRO A 227 -5.60 -7.45 9.41
CA PRO A 227 -6.32 -6.27 8.92
C PRO A 227 -5.65 -4.95 9.26
N GLY A 228 -5.32 -4.17 8.22
CA GLY A 228 -4.52 -2.94 8.31
C GLY A 228 -3.03 -3.24 8.47
N GLY A 229 -2.15 -2.32 8.14
CA GLY A 229 -0.71 -2.52 8.18
C GLY A 229 -0.14 -2.95 6.82
N ILE A 230 0.33 -4.19 6.67
CA ILE A 230 0.91 -4.68 5.40
C ILE A 230 -0.20 -5.24 4.51
N LEU A 231 -0.44 -4.60 3.37
CA LEU A 231 -1.49 -4.96 2.42
C LEU A 231 -1.08 -6.07 1.44
N ALA A 232 0.14 -6.00 0.96
CA ALA A 232 0.68 -6.87 -0.07
C ALA A 232 2.19 -6.77 -0.10
N HIS A 233 2.86 -7.70 -0.78
CA HIS A 233 4.26 -7.59 -1.17
C HIS A 233 4.53 -8.36 -2.46
N ALA A 234 5.60 -7.98 -3.16
CA ALA A 234 6.03 -8.68 -4.35
C ALA A 234 7.55 -8.83 -4.42
N PHE A 235 7.98 -9.79 -5.19
CA PHE A 235 9.39 -10.12 -5.39
C PHE A 235 9.89 -9.59 -6.72
N ALA A 236 11.11 -9.06 -6.69
CA ALA A 236 11.75 -8.50 -7.88
C ALA A 236 11.98 -9.57 -8.98
N PRO A 237 12.21 -9.15 -10.23
CA PRO A 237 12.53 -10.09 -11.30
C PRO A 237 13.78 -10.95 -10.99
N SER A 238 13.80 -12.21 -11.34
CA SER A 238 12.77 -12.97 -12.08
C SER A 238 11.98 -13.93 -11.19
N ASP A 239 11.84 -13.63 -9.90
CA ASP A 239 11.02 -14.41 -8.95
C ASP A 239 9.53 -14.31 -9.34
N GLY A 240 9.00 -13.10 -9.43
CA GLY A 240 7.66 -12.81 -9.93
C GLY A 240 6.50 -13.20 -9.01
N ARG A 241 6.74 -13.59 -7.76
CA ARG A 241 5.66 -13.81 -6.78
C ARG A 241 5.07 -12.48 -6.35
N LEU A 242 3.75 -12.45 -6.18
CA LEU A 242 2.98 -11.31 -5.69
C LEU A 242 1.91 -11.83 -4.74
N HIS A 243 1.97 -11.41 -3.47
CA HIS A 243 1.09 -11.86 -2.41
C HIS A 243 0.27 -10.70 -1.87
N PHE A 244 -1.04 -10.89 -1.78
CA PHE A 244 -1.98 -9.99 -1.11
C PHE A 244 -2.34 -10.57 0.26
N ASP A 245 -2.47 -9.71 1.28
CA ASP A 245 -3.00 -10.13 2.57
C ASP A 245 -4.49 -10.50 2.43
N GLY A 246 -4.81 -11.77 2.67
CA GLY A 246 -6.16 -12.29 2.59
C GLY A 246 -7.06 -11.82 3.74
N ASP A 247 -6.50 -11.25 4.81
CA ASP A 247 -7.26 -10.67 5.92
C ASP A 247 -7.81 -9.27 5.61
N GLU A 248 -7.38 -8.65 4.49
CA GLU A 248 -7.83 -7.33 4.09
C GLU A 248 -9.16 -7.36 3.33
N ARG A 249 -9.87 -6.24 3.38
CA ARG A 249 -11.08 -6.06 2.60
C ARG A 249 -10.76 -5.51 1.21
N TRP A 250 -10.79 -6.38 0.22
CA TRP A 250 -10.49 -6.05 -1.18
C TRP A 250 -11.74 -5.71 -1.99
N VAL A 251 -11.65 -4.68 -2.83
CA VAL A 251 -12.70 -4.27 -3.77
C VAL A 251 -12.09 -3.87 -5.12
N ASP A 252 -12.89 -3.90 -6.18
CA ASP A 252 -12.56 -3.21 -7.43
C ASP A 252 -13.27 -1.86 -7.42
N GLY A 253 -12.52 -0.78 -7.16
CA GLY A 253 -13.03 0.57 -7.09
C GLY A 253 -12.82 1.27 -5.75
N VAL A 254 -13.42 2.44 -5.63
CA VAL A 254 -13.29 3.34 -4.48
C VAL A 254 -14.39 3.04 -3.45
N THR A 255 -14.02 2.47 -2.31
CA THR A 255 -14.94 2.18 -1.21
C THR A 255 -14.25 2.44 0.12
N LEU A 256 -14.81 3.30 0.97
CA LEU A 256 -14.26 3.57 2.31
C LEU A 256 -14.18 2.28 3.14
N GLY A 257 -13.11 2.12 3.87
CA GLY A 257 -12.83 0.92 4.68
C GLY A 257 -12.49 -0.32 3.85
N ALA A 258 -12.11 -0.16 2.58
CA ALA A 258 -11.65 -1.23 1.69
C ALA A 258 -10.55 -0.75 0.75
N PHE A 259 -9.66 -1.66 0.38
CA PHE A 259 -8.54 -1.36 -0.51
C PHE A 259 -8.87 -1.70 -1.96
N ASP A 260 -8.52 -0.77 -2.86
CA ASP A 260 -8.72 -0.97 -4.28
C ASP A 260 -7.66 -1.94 -4.83
N MET A 261 -8.13 -3.11 -5.25
CA MET A 261 -7.28 -4.18 -5.79
C MET A 261 -6.46 -3.74 -7.01
N GLN A 262 -7.02 -2.87 -7.87
CA GLN A 262 -6.28 -2.35 -9.02
C GLN A 262 -5.11 -1.47 -8.58
N THR A 263 -5.31 -0.59 -7.60
CA THR A 263 -4.27 0.30 -7.07
C THR A 263 -3.13 -0.50 -6.45
N VAL A 264 -3.44 -1.43 -5.53
CA VAL A 264 -2.41 -2.23 -4.87
C VAL A 264 -1.74 -3.16 -5.89
N GLY A 265 -2.51 -3.81 -6.76
CA GLY A 265 -1.97 -4.65 -7.83
C GLY A 265 -1.05 -3.90 -8.80
N LEU A 266 -1.39 -2.64 -9.14
CA LEU A 266 -0.54 -1.78 -9.98
C LEU A 266 0.80 -1.45 -9.29
N HIS A 267 0.76 -1.18 -7.97
CA HIS A 267 1.95 -0.97 -7.15
C HIS A 267 2.82 -2.23 -7.11
N GLU A 268 2.27 -3.36 -6.73
CA GLU A 268 3.01 -4.61 -6.60
C GLU A 268 3.60 -5.10 -7.95
N LEU A 269 2.88 -4.89 -9.07
CA LEU A 269 3.43 -5.15 -10.39
C LEU A 269 4.64 -4.27 -10.70
N GLY A 270 4.73 -3.07 -10.17
CA GLY A 270 5.94 -2.24 -10.26
C GLY A 270 7.15 -2.92 -9.64
N HIS A 271 6.99 -3.57 -8.49
CA HIS A 271 8.03 -4.39 -7.86
C HIS A 271 8.39 -5.62 -8.69
N VAL A 272 7.39 -6.32 -9.22
CA VAL A 272 7.60 -7.45 -10.15
C VAL A 272 8.37 -7.02 -11.40
N LEU A 273 8.28 -5.75 -11.79
CA LEU A 273 9.05 -5.18 -12.89
C LEU A 273 10.41 -4.61 -12.45
N GLY A 274 10.75 -4.61 -11.15
CA GLY A 274 12.06 -4.23 -10.63
C GLY A 274 12.14 -2.82 -10.01
N LEU A 275 11.04 -2.08 -9.93
CA LEU A 275 11.00 -0.79 -9.23
C LEU A 275 11.01 -1.00 -7.73
N GLY A 276 11.75 -0.18 -7.00
CA GLY A 276 11.65 -0.02 -5.55
C GLY A 276 10.65 1.06 -5.16
N HIS A 277 10.53 1.34 -3.86
CA HIS A 277 9.69 2.42 -3.37
C HIS A 277 10.24 3.81 -3.72
N THR A 278 9.34 4.79 -3.82
CA THR A 278 9.66 6.21 -3.98
C THR A 278 9.13 7.04 -2.80
N ASN A 279 9.71 8.21 -2.57
CA ASN A 279 9.17 9.18 -1.63
C ASN A 279 8.27 10.26 -2.28
N ASP A 280 7.91 10.06 -3.55
CA ASP A 280 6.90 10.88 -4.24
C ASP A 280 5.50 10.35 -3.93
N THR A 281 4.71 11.13 -3.19
CA THR A 281 3.35 10.74 -2.81
C THR A 281 2.38 10.64 -3.99
N GLY A 282 2.70 11.26 -5.13
CA GLY A 282 1.93 11.18 -6.38
C GLY A 282 2.17 9.91 -7.18
N ALA A 283 3.31 9.23 -6.95
CA ALA A 283 3.66 8.02 -7.66
C ALA A 283 2.88 6.80 -7.13
N ILE A 284 2.67 5.80 -8.01
CA ILE A 284 2.09 4.53 -7.59
C ILE A 284 3.04 3.78 -6.65
N MET A 285 4.36 3.89 -6.86
CA MET A 285 5.39 3.23 -6.04
C MET A 285 5.63 3.88 -4.67
N TYR A 286 4.80 4.88 -4.27
CA TYR A 286 4.79 5.36 -2.89
C TYR A 286 4.25 4.27 -1.96
N PRO A 287 4.96 3.88 -0.88
CA PRO A 287 4.66 2.64 -0.16
C PRO A 287 3.34 2.65 0.63
N TYR A 288 2.82 3.81 1.01
CA TYR A 288 1.57 3.93 1.75
C TYR A 288 0.37 4.05 0.82
N ILE A 289 -0.61 3.16 1.01
CA ILE A 289 -1.82 3.08 0.19
C ILE A 289 -3.03 3.11 1.14
N GLY A 290 -3.79 4.21 1.11
CA GLY A 290 -5.01 4.34 1.91
C GLY A 290 -6.18 3.55 1.34
N ASP A 291 -7.18 3.32 2.18
CA ASP A 291 -8.48 2.82 1.76
C ASP A 291 -9.29 3.90 1.02
N GLY A 292 -10.32 3.49 0.29
CA GLY A 292 -11.25 4.40 -0.37
C GLY A 292 -10.62 5.29 -1.45
N LEU A 293 -9.50 4.90 -2.05
CA LEU A 293 -8.86 5.63 -3.14
C LEU A 293 -8.46 4.72 -4.30
N ARG A 294 -8.38 5.30 -5.50
CA ARG A 294 -7.77 4.68 -6.68
C ARG A 294 -6.63 5.57 -7.18
N LYS A 295 -5.46 4.97 -7.36
CA LYS A 295 -4.26 5.64 -7.90
C LYS A 295 -3.92 5.11 -9.29
N VAL A 296 -3.18 5.92 -10.02
CA VAL A 296 -2.63 5.61 -11.34
C VAL A 296 -1.11 5.82 -11.33
N LEU A 297 -0.43 5.49 -12.42
CA LEU A 297 1.01 5.76 -12.55
C LEU A 297 1.28 7.27 -12.51
N GLY A 298 2.23 7.67 -11.68
CA GLY A 298 2.83 9.00 -11.69
C GLY A 298 3.98 9.09 -12.70
N GLN A 299 4.44 10.31 -12.95
CA GLN A 299 5.58 10.53 -13.87
C GLN A 299 6.86 9.88 -13.35
N ASP A 300 7.05 9.81 -12.03
CA ASP A 300 8.21 9.19 -11.40
C ASP A 300 8.27 7.68 -11.68
N ASP A 301 7.13 6.99 -11.64
CA ASP A 301 7.01 5.57 -11.99
C ASP A 301 7.40 5.30 -13.43
N ILE A 302 6.90 6.13 -14.36
CA ILE A 302 7.18 6.05 -15.79
C ILE A 302 8.66 6.32 -16.06
N ASN A 303 9.25 7.31 -15.40
CA ASN A 303 10.66 7.61 -15.52
C ASN A 303 11.53 6.48 -14.96
N GLY A 304 11.13 5.90 -13.82
CA GLY A 304 11.82 4.79 -13.18
C GLY A 304 11.88 3.56 -14.08
N ILE A 305 10.74 3.15 -14.65
CA ILE A 305 10.70 1.95 -15.50
C ILE A 305 11.48 2.17 -16.80
N LYS A 306 11.43 3.36 -17.39
CA LYS A 306 12.24 3.72 -18.57
C LYS A 306 13.73 3.70 -18.24
N ALA A 307 14.13 4.24 -17.09
CA ALA A 307 15.53 4.23 -16.67
C ALA A 307 16.05 2.79 -16.43
N LEU A 308 15.23 1.92 -15.83
CA LEU A 308 15.62 0.53 -15.57
C LEU A 308 15.80 -0.29 -16.83
N TYR A 309 14.88 -0.16 -17.80
CA TYR A 309 14.87 -0.98 -19.02
C TYR A 309 15.45 -0.29 -20.25
N GLN A 310 15.80 1.00 -20.16
CA GLN A 310 16.49 1.79 -21.19
C GLN A 310 15.74 1.78 -22.55
N PHE A 311 14.47 2.20 -22.57
CA PHE A 311 13.64 2.33 -23.78
C PHE A 311 12.99 3.71 -23.92
#